data_dca209d4724c7bc165fece31304a5e61
#
_entry.id   dca209d4724c7bc165fece31304a5e61
#
_cell.length_a   1.000
_cell.length_b   1.000
_cell.length_c   1.000
_cell.angle_alpha   90.00
_cell.angle_beta   90.00
_cell.angle_gamma   90.00
#
_symmetry.space_group_name_H-M   'P 1'
#
loop_
_entity.id
_entity.type
_entity.pdbx_description
1 polymer ?
#
loop_
_entity_poly.entity_id
_entity_poly.type
_entity_poly.pdbx_seq_one_letter_code
_entity_poly.pdbx_strand_id
1 'polypeptide(L)'
;KLKEIYTKREVMIPMRDGVKLYTAVYEPKDNSRQHPILMHRSPYSCSPYGEGFDRHFRTNLKNYIDHRYIIVFQDVRGRYKSEGTFVQVRPLNKNKKGRKDKKNIDEATDTYDTIEWLIHHTYNNGNVGTWGISYDGFYATMTASSNHPALKAVSPQAPVTDWFRGDDRHHNGAFTLLQTTNFLPRLEGRHIGKGVMNQ
;
A
#
# COMPACT_ATOMS: atom_id res chain seq x y z
N LYS A 1 -4.97 -23.47 -8.77
CA LYS A 1 -5.63 -22.63 -9.81
C LYS A 1 -4.97 -21.26 -9.98
N LEU A 2 -4.80 -20.42 -8.91
CA LEU A 2 -4.12 -19.11 -9.03
C LEU A 2 -2.64 -19.25 -9.37
N LYS A 3 -1.91 -20.15 -8.73
CA LYS A 3 -0.49 -20.43 -9.01
C LYS A 3 -0.24 -20.95 -10.44
N GLU A 4 -1.25 -21.43 -11.12
CA GLU A 4 -1.15 -21.84 -12.52
C GLU A 4 -1.11 -20.63 -13.46
N ILE A 5 -1.77 -19.54 -13.11
CA ILE A 5 -1.96 -18.33 -13.93
C ILE A 5 -1.17 -17.11 -13.47
N TYR A 6 -0.66 -17.11 -12.25
CA TYR A 6 0.16 -16.04 -11.68
C TYR A 6 1.48 -16.55 -11.12
N THR A 7 2.49 -15.71 -11.24
CA THR A 7 3.77 -15.82 -10.50
C THR A 7 3.77 -14.78 -9.38
N LYS A 8 4.21 -15.15 -8.18
CA LYS A 8 4.43 -14.22 -7.09
C LYS A 8 5.91 -13.90 -6.96
N ARG A 9 6.23 -12.62 -6.85
CA ARG A 9 7.58 -12.11 -6.57
C ARG A 9 7.52 -11.18 -5.36
N GLU A 10 8.41 -11.38 -4.40
CA GLU A 10 8.58 -10.50 -3.25
C GLU A 10 9.82 -9.64 -3.46
N VAL A 11 9.68 -8.33 -3.31
CA VAL A 11 10.74 -7.36 -3.57
C VAL A 11 10.80 -6.29 -2.49
N MET A 12 11.97 -5.75 -2.26
CA MET A 12 12.20 -4.58 -1.41
C MET A 12 12.41 -3.37 -2.31
N ILE A 13 11.35 -2.59 -2.52
CA ILE A 13 11.40 -1.42 -3.42
C ILE A 13 12.08 -0.25 -2.70
N PRO A 14 13.19 0.29 -3.26
CA PRO A 14 13.87 1.43 -2.64
C PRO A 14 13.08 2.72 -2.85
N MET A 15 12.86 3.46 -1.77
CA MET A 15 12.32 4.81 -1.79
C MET A 15 13.44 5.83 -1.99
N ARG A 16 13.11 7.08 -2.30
CA ARG A 16 14.05 8.18 -2.59
C ARG A 16 15.05 8.47 -1.47
N ASP A 17 14.70 8.13 -0.24
CA ASP A 17 15.56 8.29 0.95
C ASP A 17 16.41 7.05 1.27
N GLY A 18 16.29 6.00 0.46
CA GLY A 18 17.01 4.75 0.61
C GLY A 18 16.31 3.70 1.49
N VAL A 19 15.22 4.04 2.17
CA VAL A 19 14.37 3.08 2.88
C VAL A 19 13.71 2.15 1.87
N LYS A 20 13.61 0.86 2.21
CA LYS A 20 13.03 -0.14 1.32
C LYS A 20 11.68 -0.62 1.82
N LEU A 21 10.69 -0.66 0.93
CA LEU A 21 9.35 -1.13 1.25
C LEU A 21 9.11 -2.52 0.67
N TYR A 22 8.68 -3.44 1.55
CA TYR A 22 8.31 -4.78 1.14
C TYR A 22 7.07 -4.75 0.24
N THR A 23 7.18 -5.41 -0.90
CA THR A 23 6.12 -5.43 -1.91
C THR A 23 5.98 -6.83 -2.49
N ALA A 24 4.78 -7.38 -2.44
CA ALA A 24 4.41 -8.62 -3.11
C ALA A 24 3.77 -8.28 -4.47
N VAL A 25 4.40 -8.72 -5.53
CA VAL A 25 3.94 -8.50 -6.92
C VAL A 25 3.48 -9.83 -7.49
N TYR A 26 2.24 -9.87 -7.91
CA TYR A 26 1.63 -11.03 -8.56
C TYR A 26 1.44 -10.70 -10.03
N GLU A 27 2.23 -11.32 -10.89
CA GLU A 27 2.24 -11.09 -12.33
C GLU A 27 1.55 -12.23 -13.06
N PRO A 28 0.65 -11.94 -14.03
CA PRO A 28 0.14 -12.96 -14.93
C PRO A 28 1.27 -13.69 -15.66
N LYS A 29 1.16 -15.01 -15.82
CA LYS A 29 2.10 -15.79 -16.64
C LYS A 29 1.88 -15.63 -18.14
N ASP A 30 0.77 -15.01 -18.52
CA ASP A 30 0.44 -14.67 -19.89
C ASP A 30 1.27 -13.45 -20.33
N ASN A 31 2.19 -13.68 -21.25
CA ASN A 31 3.03 -12.63 -21.85
C ASN A 31 2.56 -12.21 -23.25
N SER A 32 1.35 -12.59 -23.66
CA SER A 32 0.79 -12.22 -24.96
C SER A 32 0.47 -10.72 -25.07
N ARG A 33 0.32 -10.05 -23.95
CA ARG A 33 0.04 -8.60 -23.84
C ARG A 33 0.59 -8.01 -22.55
N GLN A 34 0.77 -6.70 -22.53
CA GLN A 34 1.06 -5.96 -21.30
C GLN A 34 -0.20 -5.78 -20.44
N HIS A 35 -0.03 -5.78 -19.12
CA HIS A 35 -1.12 -5.79 -18.15
C HIS A 35 -1.21 -4.52 -17.34
N PRO A 36 -2.41 -4.03 -16.96
CA PRO A 36 -2.54 -2.94 -16.02
C PRO A 36 -2.20 -3.40 -14.60
N ILE A 37 -1.77 -2.46 -13.77
CA ILE A 37 -1.41 -2.69 -12.37
C ILE A 37 -2.57 -2.27 -11.47
N LEU A 38 -2.92 -3.12 -10.49
CA LEU A 38 -3.80 -2.78 -9.38
C LEU A 38 -3.01 -2.89 -8.08
N MET A 39 -2.81 -1.78 -7.38
CA MET A 39 -1.99 -1.69 -6.17
C MET A 39 -2.81 -1.45 -4.91
N HIS A 40 -2.42 -2.10 -3.83
CA HIS A 40 -2.96 -1.92 -2.49
C HIS A 40 -1.82 -1.73 -1.49
N ARG A 41 -1.88 -0.67 -0.69
CA ARG A 41 -0.93 -0.37 0.37
C ARG A 41 -1.61 -0.46 1.71
N SER A 42 -0.99 -1.14 2.68
CA SER A 42 -1.65 -1.46 3.95
C SER A 42 -0.71 -1.39 5.15
N PRO A 43 -1.18 -0.89 6.32
CA PRO A 43 -0.49 -1.01 7.58
C PRO A 43 -0.78 -2.36 8.29
N TYR A 44 -1.61 -3.23 7.69
CA TYR A 44 -2.13 -4.45 8.33
C TYR A 44 -1.47 -5.74 7.88
N SER A 45 -0.41 -5.69 7.08
CA SER A 45 0.33 -6.83 6.53
C SER A 45 -0.14 -7.28 5.14
N CYS A 46 0.84 -7.50 4.28
CA CYS A 46 0.68 -8.14 2.97
C CYS A 46 0.84 -9.67 3.03
N SER A 47 0.71 -10.26 4.23
CA SER A 47 0.79 -11.73 4.36
C SER A 47 -0.27 -12.44 3.51
N PRO A 48 -0.01 -13.69 3.07
CA PRO A 48 1.10 -14.55 3.46
C PRO A 48 2.41 -14.19 2.75
N TYR A 49 3.50 -14.20 3.51
CA TYR A 49 4.85 -14.03 2.98
C TYR A 49 5.36 -15.37 2.39
N GLY A 50 6.38 -15.29 1.52
CA GLY A 50 6.91 -16.44 0.84
C GLY A 50 5.96 -16.94 -0.27
N GLU A 51 5.85 -18.23 -0.45
CA GLU A 51 5.13 -18.84 -1.58
C GLU A 51 3.59 -18.82 -1.48
N GLY A 52 3.05 -18.39 -0.37
CA GLY A 52 1.60 -18.27 -0.18
C GLY A 52 1.00 -17.19 -1.07
N PHE A 53 -0.22 -17.39 -1.54
CA PHE A 53 -0.99 -16.35 -2.26
C PHE A 53 -1.95 -15.67 -1.30
N ASP A 54 -2.08 -14.35 -1.41
CA ASP A 54 -2.96 -13.54 -0.57
C ASP A 54 -4.41 -14.04 -0.63
N ARG A 55 -5.08 -14.03 0.52
CA ARG A 55 -6.48 -14.42 0.65
C ARG A 55 -7.44 -13.49 -0.11
N HIS A 56 -7.08 -12.21 -0.28
CA HIS A 56 -7.89 -11.24 -1.01
C HIS A 56 -8.10 -11.60 -2.47
N PHE A 57 -7.20 -12.41 -3.06
CA PHE A 57 -7.40 -12.97 -4.39
C PHE A 57 -8.68 -13.79 -4.54
N ARG A 58 -9.19 -14.36 -3.45
CA ARG A 58 -10.36 -15.25 -3.52
C ARG A 58 -11.69 -14.51 -3.47
N THR A 59 -11.74 -13.32 -2.92
CA THR A 59 -12.98 -12.62 -2.60
C THR A 59 -13.19 -11.34 -3.40
N ASN A 60 -12.24 -10.40 -3.31
CA ASN A 60 -12.47 -9.03 -3.79
C ASN A 60 -11.83 -8.76 -5.17
N LEU A 61 -10.94 -9.62 -5.63
CA LEU A 61 -10.12 -9.37 -6.82
C LEU A 61 -10.48 -10.26 -8.02
N LYS A 62 -11.57 -11.03 -7.95
CA LYS A 62 -11.93 -11.97 -9.00
C LYS A 62 -11.97 -11.34 -10.39
N ASN A 63 -12.63 -10.20 -10.53
CA ASN A 63 -12.75 -9.52 -11.82
C ASN A 63 -11.39 -9.07 -12.37
N TYR A 64 -10.51 -8.58 -11.50
CA TYR A 64 -9.16 -8.16 -11.90
C TYR A 64 -8.28 -9.36 -12.30
N ILE A 65 -8.46 -10.50 -11.63
CA ILE A 65 -7.80 -11.75 -11.97
C ILE A 65 -8.26 -12.25 -13.34
N ASP A 66 -9.57 -12.24 -13.59
CA ASP A 66 -10.15 -12.67 -14.86
C ASP A 66 -9.64 -11.81 -16.04
N HIS A 67 -9.38 -10.51 -15.79
CA HIS A 67 -8.80 -9.57 -16.75
C HIS A 67 -7.26 -9.50 -16.73
N ARG A 68 -6.60 -10.36 -15.94
CA ARG A 68 -5.13 -10.48 -15.89
C ARG A 68 -4.41 -9.20 -15.45
N TYR A 69 -4.92 -8.51 -14.42
CA TYR A 69 -4.18 -7.40 -13.80
C TYR A 69 -2.92 -7.92 -13.08
N ILE A 70 -1.85 -7.13 -13.10
CA ILE A 70 -0.76 -7.28 -12.14
C ILE A 70 -1.29 -6.79 -10.80
N ILE A 71 -1.30 -7.66 -9.78
CA ILE A 71 -1.79 -7.31 -8.45
C ILE A 71 -0.61 -7.05 -7.53
N VAL A 72 -0.63 -5.92 -6.84
CA VAL A 72 0.46 -5.49 -5.97
C VAL A 72 -0.05 -5.20 -4.58
N PHE A 73 0.59 -5.82 -3.58
CA PHE A 73 0.39 -5.51 -2.16
C PHE A 73 1.68 -5.01 -1.55
N GLN A 74 1.62 -3.90 -0.81
CA GLN A 74 2.78 -3.30 -0.17
C GLN A 74 2.54 -3.07 1.33
N ASP A 75 3.45 -3.55 2.17
CA ASP A 75 3.55 -3.12 3.56
C ASP A 75 3.99 -1.65 3.56
N VAL A 76 3.24 -0.77 4.21
CA VAL A 76 3.63 0.64 4.29
C VAL A 76 4.87 0.84 5.17
N ARG A 77 5.53 1.96 5.02
CA ARG A 77 6.76 2.34 5.73
C ARG A 77 6.66 2.06 7.23
N GLY A 78 7.68 1.36 7.78
CA GLY A 78 7.78 1.02 9.19
C GLY A 78 6.77 -0.04 9.66
N ARG A 79 6.12 -0.75 8.75
CA ARG A 79 5.22 -1.84 9.09
C ARG A 79 5.72 -3.16 8.53
N TYR A 80 5.56 -4.23 9.33
CA TYR A 80 5.89 -5.62 8.98
C TYR A 80 7.28 -5.76 8.33
N LYS A 81 7.36 -6.12 7.06
CA LYS A 81 8.64 -6.32 6.35
C LYS A 81 9.21 -5.04 5.72
N SER A 82 8.51 -3.92 5.79
CA SER A 82 9.00 -2.64 5.31
C SER A 82 9.90 -1.95 6.34
N GLU A 83 10.96 -1.34 5.85
CA GLU A 83 11.90 -0.55 6.64
C GLU A 83 11.31 0.84 6.98
N GLY A 84 12.06 1.59 7.80
CA GLY A 84 11.75 2.96 8.20
C GLY A 84 10.87 3.05 9.45
N THR A 85 10.33 4.24 9.71
CA THR A 85 9.51 4.52 10.88
C THR A 85 8.06 4.70 10.49
N PHE A 86 7.17 3.96 11.12
CA PHE A 86 5.73 4.11 10.96
C PHE A 86 5.25 5.39 11.64
N VAL A 87 4.47 6.18 10.92
CA VAL A 87 3.76 7.35 11.46
C VAL A 87 2.28 7.18 11.08
N GLN A 88 1.42 7.16 12.08
CA GLN A 88 -0.01 6.99 11.85
C GLN A 88 -0.56 8.18 11.05
N VAL A 89 -1.33 7.87 9.98
CA VAL A 89 -1.96 8.88 9.12
C VAL A 89 -1.00 10.04 8.82
N ARG A 90 0.20 9.68 8.36
CA ARG A 90 1.26 10.66 8.06
C ARG A 90 0.71 11.75 7.14
N PRO A 91 0.74 13.02 7.54
CA PRO A 91 0.24 14.11 6.71
C PRO A 91 1.13 14.32 5.49
N LEU A 92 0.55 14.92 4.45
CA LEU A 92 1.33 15.40 3.30
C LEU A 92 2.35 16.44 3.75
N ASN A 93 3.56 16.33 3.27
CA ASN A 93 4.59 17.32 3.51
C ASN A 93 4.27 18.59 2.73
N LYS A 94 4.04 19.68 3.46
CA LYS A 94 3.71 20.99 2.88
C LYS A 94 4.90 21.67 2.17
N ASN A 95 6.13 21.25 2.47
CA ASN A 95 7.33 21.78 1.84
C ASN A 95 7.48 21.23 0.41
N LYS A 96 6.86 21.90 -0.53
CA LYS A 96 6.87 21.57 -1.98
C LYS A 96 8.23 21.80 -2.66
N LYS A 97 9.33 21.83 -1.93
CA LYS A 97 10.69 21.92 -2.51
C LYS A 97 11.05 20.65 -3.28
N GLY A 98 10.28 20.41 -4.31
CA GLY A 98 10.54 19.45 -5.36
C GLY A 98 10.43 17.97 -4.92
N ARG A 99 9.79 17.18 -5.76
CA ARG A 99 9.69 15.70 -5.66
C ARG A 99 11.08 15.02 -5.61
N LYS A 100 12.16 15.75 -5.89
CA LYS A 100 13.55 15.28 -5.87
C LYS A 100 14.23 15.41 -4.50
N ASP A 101 13.62 16.09 -3.53
CA ASP A 101 14.20 16.22 -2.20
C ASP A 101 14.08 14.90 -1.45
N LYS A 102 15.21 14.24 -1.23
CA LYS A 102 15.31 12.98 -0.48
C LYS A 102 14.81 13.08 0.97
N LYS A 103 14.70 14.28 1.51
CA LYS A 103 14.16 14.54 2.85
C LYS A 103 12.65 14.75 2.88
N ASN A 104 12.03 14.91 1.72
CA ASN A 104 10.59 15.10 1.61
C ASN A 104 9.90 13.75 1.50
N ILE A 105 9.57 13.17 2.64
CA ILE A 105 9.01 11.82 2.75
C ILE A 105 7.60 11.92 3.31
N ASP A 106 6.65 11.40 2.56
CA ASP A 106 5.26 11.18 2.96
C ASP A 106 4.67 9.99 2.20
N GLU A 107 3.42 9.66 2.43
CA GLU A 107 2.77 8.52 1.79
C GLU A 107 2.58 8.72 0.28
N ALA A 108 2.44 9.96 -0.17
CA ALA A 108 2.34 10.27 -1.61
C ALA A 108 3.68 10.07 -2.32
N THR A 109 4.79 10.43 -1.67
CA THR A 109 6.13 10.23 -2.25
C THR A 109 6.53 8.76 -2.26
N ASP A 110 6.21 8.00 -1.20
CA ASP A 110 6.43 6.55 -1.18
C ASP A 110 5.62 5.84 -2.27
N THR A 111 4.39 6.30 -2.51
CA THR A 111 3.56 5.77 -3.59
C THR A 111 4.14 6.12 -4.96
N TYR A 112 4.60 7.36 -5.15
CA TYR A 112 5.24 7.77 -6.40
C TYR A 112 6.43 6.87 -6.74
N ASP A 113 7.35 6.69 -5.77
CA ASP A 113 8.56 5.89 -5.96
C ASP A 113 8.21 4.40 -6.21
N THR A 114 7.17 3.91 -5.56
CA THR A 114 6.66 2.55 -5.78
C THR A 114 6.11 2.36 -7.19
N ILE A 115 5.28 3.29 -7.67
CA ILE A 115 4.72 3.22 -9.03
C ILE A 115 5.84 3.34 -10.06
N GLU A 116 6.77 4.28 -9.87
CA GLU A 116 7.93 4.46 -10.77
C GLU A 116 8.74 3.16 -10.88
N TRP A 117 8.98 2.49 -9.75
CA TRP A 117 9.67 1.19 -9.76
C TRP A 117 8.85 0.13 -10.51
N LEU A 118 7.56 0.02 -10.23
CA LEU A 118 6.69 -1.00 -10.83
C LEU A 118 6.62 -0.89 -12.35
N ILE A 119 6.47 0.31 -12.90
CA ILE A 119 6.37 0.49 -14.35
C ILE A 119 7.65 0.11 -15.08
N HIS A 120 8.82 0.16 -14.42
CA HIS A 120 10.10 -0.21 -15.02
C HIS A 120 10.48 -1.70 -14.78
N HIS A 121 9.82 -2.40 -13.85
CA HIS A 121 10.24 -3.73 -13.42
C HIS A 121 9.16 -4.82 -13.57
N THR A 122 8.03 -4.51 -14.20
CA THR A 122 6.96 -5.48 -14.50
C THR A 122 6.55 -5.39 -15.97
N TYR A 123 5.91 -6.44 -16.48
CA TYR A 123 5.40 -6.41 -17.86
C TYR A 123 4.04 -5.73 -17.94
N ASN A 124 4.03 -4.42 -17.73
CA ASN A 124 2.84 -3.60 -17.60
C ASN A 124 2.59 -2.68 -18.81
N ASN A 125 1.37 -2.16 -18.92
CA ASN A 125 0.93 -1.26 -19.99
C ASN A 125 0.97 0.23 -19.58
N GLY A 126 1.65 0.60 -18.51
CA GLY A 126 1.75 1.97 -18.01
C GLY A 126 0.50 2.50 -17.29
N ASN A 127 -0.51 1.67 -17.03
CA ASN A 127 -1.71 2.08 -16.32
C ASN A 127 -1.74 1.48 -14.92
N VAL A 128 -1.85 2.34 -13.91
CA VAL A 128 -1.90 1.95 -12.50
C VAL A 128 -3.21 2.42 -11.88
N GLY A 129 -3.90 1.51 -11.23
CA GLY A 129 -5.02 1.80 -10.33
C GLY A 129 -4.65 1.47 -8.90
N THR A 130 -5.26 2.19 -7.93
CA THR A 130 -5.13 1.86 -6.51
C THR A 130 -6.48 1.81 -5.82
N TRP A 131 -6.55 1.04 -4.76
CA TRP A 131 -7.74 0.93 -3.93
C TRP A 131 -7.39 0.70 -2.46
N GLY A 132 -8.34 0.97 -1.59
CA GLY A 132 -8.22 0.69 -0.17
C GLY A 132 -9.49 1.06 0.59
N ILE A 133 -9.74 0.39 1.70
CA ILE A 133 -10.92 0.58 2.54
C ILE A 133 -10.47 1.01 3.93
N SER A 134 -11.16 1.98 4.56
CA SER A 134 -10.86 2.47 5.91
C SER A 134 -9.45 3.06 5.98
N TYR A 135 -8.57 2.54 6.82
CA TYR A 135 -7.17 2.99 6.89
C TYR A 135 -6.43 2.77 5.56
N ASP A 136 -6.66 1.67 4.87
CA ASP A 136 -6.12 1.44 3.53
C ASP A 136 -6.71 2.44 2.52
N GLY A 137 -7.94 2.93 2.77
CA GLY A 137 -8.55 4.03 2.03
C GLY A 137 -7.79 5.35 2.19
N PHE A 138 -7.23 5.63 3.37
CA PHE A 138 -6.32 6.75 3.56
C PHE A 138 -5.09 6.64 2.63
N TYR A 139 -4.45 5.46 2.53
CA TYR A 139 -3.32 5.28 1.62
C TYR A 139 -3.72 5.43 0.15
N ALA A 140 -4.92 4.98 -0.22
CA ALA A 140 -5.46 5.21 -1.56
C ALA A 140 -5.65 6.72 -1.82
N THR A 141 -6.19 7.48 -0.86
CA THR A 141 -6.32 8.94 -0.96
C THR A 141 -4.96 9.62 -1.13
N MET A 142 -3.95 9.21 -0.34
CA MET A 142 -2.60 9.74 -0.45
C MET A 142 -1.95 9.41 -1.80
N THR A 143 -2.32 8.27 -2.39
CA THR A 143 -1.89 7.91 -3.74
C THR A 143 -2.34 8.94 -4.77
N ALA A 144 -3.57 9.46 -4.69
CA ALA A 144 -4.05 10.51 -5.58
C ALA A 144 -3.14 11.76 -5.55
N SER A 145 -2.60 12.09 -4.36
CA SER A 145 -1.69 13.22 -4.16
C SER A 145 -0.28 12.99 -4.73
N SER A 146 0.06 11.76 -5.12
CA SER A 146 1.37 11.46 -5.74
C SER A 146 1.54 12.11 -7.11
N ASN A 147 0.43 12.36 -7.83
CA ASN A 147 0.41 12.88 -9.20
C ASN A 147 1.33 12.13 -10.16
N HIS A 148 1.46 10.82 -9.99
CA HIS A 148 2.26 10.01 -10.89
C HIS A 148 1.57 9.87 -12.26
N PRO A 149 2.27 10.06 -13.41
CA PRO A 149 1.63 10.04 -14.73
C PRO A 149 1.00 8.70 -15.11
N ALA A 150 1.54 7.59 -14.60
CA ALA A 150 0.96 6.25 -14.79
C ALA A 150 -0.29 5.98 -13.94
N LEU A 151 -0.56 6.80 -12.90
CA LEU A 151 -1.75 6.62 -12.06
C LEU A 151 -3.00 7.07 -12.84
N LYS A 152 -3.94 6.14 -13.06
CA LYS A 152 -5.17 6.38 -13.85
C LYS A 152 -6.44 6.35 -13.02
N ALA A 153 -6.45 5.60 -11.92
CA ALA A 153 -7.63 5.43 -11.09
C ALA A 153 -7.26 5.29 -9.61
N VAL A 154 -8.05 5.87 -8.74
CA VAL A 154 -7.93 5.75 -7.29
C VAL A 154 -9.31 5.49 -6.70
N SER A 155 -9.45 4.42 -5.92
CA SER A 155 -10.70 4.03 -5.26
C SER A 155 -10.54 4.02 -3.74
N PRO A 156 -10.57 5.18 -3.07
CA PRO A 156 -10.62 5.24 -1.62
C PRO A 156 -12.04 4.93 -1.15
N GLN A 157 -12.21 3.93 -0.32
CA GLN A 157 -13.49 3.51 0.23
C GLN A 157 -13.52 3.79 1.72
N ALA A 158 -14.51 4.58 2.19
CA ALA A 158 -14.60 5.02 3.57
C ALA A 158 -13.23 5.41 4.18
N PRO A 159 -12.46 6.30 3.54
CA PRO A 159 -11.10 6.61 3.96
C PRO A 159 -11.09 7.37 5.28
N VAL A 160 -10.06 7.15 6.09
CA VAL A 160 -9.74 8.06 7.20
C VAL A 160 -9.33 9.42 6.62
N THR A 161 -10.00 10.49 7.02
CA THR A 161 -9.77 11.84 6.47
C THR A 161 -9.50 12.89 7.52
N ASP A 162 -10.49 13.26 8.32
CA ASP A 162 -10.38 14.29 9.36
C ASP A 162 -10.64 13.69 10.75
N TRP A 163 -9.58 13.39 11.45
CA TRP A 163 -9.65 12.72 12.75
C TRP A 163 -10.30 13.55 13.87
N PHE A 164 -10.46 14.84 13.66
CA PHE A 164 -11.06 15.73 14.65
C PHE A 164 -12.56 15.93 14.45
N ARG A 165 -13.01 16.02 13.20
CA ARG A 165 -14.40 16.39 12.91
C ARG A 165 -15.37 15.22 12.91
N GLY A 166 -15.03 14.13 12.29
CA GLY A 166 -16.01 13.08 12.08
C GLY A 166 -15.42 11.74 11.64
N ASP A 167 -14.33 11.35 12.27
CA ASP A 167 -13.71 10.05 12.06
C ASP A 167 -13.79 9.21 13.34
N ASP A 168 -13.23 7.99 13.32
CA ASP A 168 -13.25 7.01 14.40
C ASP A 168 -12.74 7.55 15.74
N ARG A 169 -11.89 8.58 15.74
CA ARG A 169 -11.22 9.11 16.95
C ARG A 169 -11.99 10.20 17.65
N HIS A 170 -12.66 11.03 16.88
CA HIS A 170 -13.44 12.15 17.39
C HIS A 170 -14.74 12.24 16.62
N HIS A 171 -15.78 12.73 17.32
CA HIS A 171 -17.02 13.15 16.71
C HIS A 171 -17.27 14.61 17.10
N ASN A 172 -17.20 15.51 16.13
CA ASN A 172 -17.30 16.97 16.36
C ASN A 172 -16.35 17.46 17.48
N GLY A 173 -15.11 16.96 17.51
CA GLY A 173 -14.12 17.27 18.53
C GLY A 173 -14.22 16.46 19.83
N ALA A 174 -15.31 15.74 20.07
CA ALA A 174 -15.44 14.86 21.22
C ALA A 174 -14.62 13.57 21.00
N PHE A 175 -13.69 13.31 21.91
CA PHE A 175 -12.77 12.18 21.81
C PHE A 175 -13.43 10.83 22.18
N THR A 176 -13.33 9.84 21.30
CA THR A 176 -13.81 8.49 21.52
C THR A 176 -12.76 7.63 22.19
N LEU A 177 -12.61 7.75 23.52
CA LEU A 177 -11.53 7.14 24.28
C LEU A 177 -11.49 5.60 24.11
N LEU A 178 -12.60 4.92 24.33
CA LEU A 178 -12.65 3.45 24.34
C LEU A 178 -12.27 2.86 22.99
N GLN A 179 -12.76 3.42 21.89
CA GLN A 179 -12.45 2.96 20.55
C GLN A 179 -10.98 3.21 20.22
N THR A 180 -10.46 4.38 20.60
CA THR A 180 -9.07 4.77 20.35
C THR A 180 -8.09 3.88 21.10
N THR A 181 -8.32 3.64 22.42
CA THR A 181 -7.45 2.80 23.24
C THR A 181 -7.47 1.33 22.84
N ASN A 182 -8.58 0.84 22.29
CA ASN A 182 -8.66 -0.53 21.77
C ASN A 182 -7.99 -0.71 20.40
N PHE A 183 -7.93 0.33 19.60
CA PHE A 183 -7.41 0.25 18.23
C PHE A 183 -5.91 0.56 18.14
N LEU A 184 -5.43 1.63 18.78
CA LEU A 184 -4.05 2.09 18.66
C LEU A 184 -3.01 1.02 19.01
N PRO A 185 -3.16 0.24 20.09
CA PRO A 185 -2.19 -0.80 20.43
C PRO A 185 -2.05 -1.88 19.37
N ARG A 186 -3.05 -2.07 18.51
CA ARG A 186 -2.97 -3.02 17.38
C ARG A 186 -2.03 -2.55 16.28
N LEU A 187 -1.77 -1.25 16.20
CA LEU A 187 -0.82 -0.66 15.25
C LEU A 187 0.55 -0.41 15.89
N GLU A 188 0.62 -0.27 17.21
CA GLU A 188 1.89 -0.13 17.93
C GLU A 188 2.58 -1.50 18.08
N GLY A 189 3.93 -1.51 17.99
CA GLY A 189 4.74 -2.70 18.29
C GLY A 189 4.81 -3.79 17.22
N ARG A 190 4.16 -3.64 16.07
CA ARG A 190 4.34 -4.57 14.94
C ARG A 190 5.45 -4.08 13.99
N HIS A 191 6.63 -3.90 14.56
CA HIS A 191 7.84 -3.86 13.78
C HIS A 191 8.35 -5.29 13.58
N ILE A 192 8.99 -5.59 12.45
CA ILE A 192 9.81 -6.78 12.32
C ILE A 192 11.05 -6.56 13.20
N GLY A 193 10.88 -6.73 14.48
CA GLY A 193 11.94 -6.82 15.44
C GLY A 193 11.74 -8.12 16.20
N LYS A 194 12.55 -9.12 15.91
CA LYS A 194 12.77 -10.30 16.75
C LYS A 194 11.48 -10.91 17.35
N GLY A 195 10.79 -11.80 16.64
CA GLY A 195 9.82 -12.66 17.31
C GLY A 195 8.51 -12.98 16.61
N VAL A 196 8.31 -12.68 15.35
CA VAL A 196 7.14 -13.18 14.60
C VAL A 196 7.59 -14.29 13.63
N MET A 197 8.35 -15.23 14.12
CA MET A 197 8.64 -16.48 13.39
C MET A 197 7.97 -17.70 14.04
N ASN A 198 7.01 -17.51 14.94
CA ASN A 198 6.23 -18.63 15.49
C ASN A 198 4.82 -18.12 15.80
N GLN A 199 3.94 -18.22 14.85
CA GLN A 199 2.54 -18.67 14.98
C GLN A 199 1.94 -18.84 13.60
#